data_cb0deebad94bd3a955d256e2aba4f165
#
_entry.id   cb0deebad94bd3a955d256e2aba4f165
#
_cell.length_a   1.000
_cell.length_b   1.000
_cell.length_c   1.000
_cell.angle_alpha   90.00
_cell.angle_beta   90.00
_cell.angle_gamma   90.00
#
_symmetry.space_group_name_H-M   'P 1'
#
loop_
_entity.id
_entity.type
_entity.pdbx_description
1 polymer ?
#
loop_
_entity_poly.entity_id
_entity_poly.type
_entity_poly.pdbx_seq_one_letter_code
_entity_poly.pdbx_strand_id
1 'polypeptide(L)'
;MKAAVLNTCPGHLDIEDITIGAPGPREVLVRTAAAGLCHSDLHFMEAKYPHPCPAVLGHESAGVVEAVGSMVNHVVPGDHVITCLSAFCGYCEQCLSGHMSLLSLIHI
;
A
#
# COMPACT_ATOMS: atom_id res chain seq x y z
N MET A 1 -5.01 -16.05 -3.23
CA MET A 1 -5.10 -15.13 -4.39
C MET A 1 -3.75 -15.08 -5.08
N LYS A 2 -3.71 -14.73 -6.37
CA LYS A 2 -2.43 -14.57 -7.09
C LYS A 2 -1.88 -13.14 -6.90
N ALA A 3 -0.57 -13.06 -6.67
CA ALA A 3 0.15 -11.79 -6.59
C ALA A 3 1.50 -11.88 -7.31
N ALA A 4 2.00 -10.74 -7.76
CA ALA A 4 3.37 -10.59 -8.24
C ALA A 4 4.28 -10.29 -7.06
N VAL A 5 5.13 -11.24 -6.70
CA VAL A 5 5.98 -11.20 -5.50
C VAL A 5 7.43 -10.94 -5.93
N LEU A 6 8.06 -9.95 -5.30
CA LEU A 6 9.50 -9.71 -5.39
C LEU A 6 10.19 -10.47 -4.25
N ASN A 7 10.79 -11.61 -4.58
CA ASN A 7 11.39 -12.50 -3.59
C ASN A 7 12.79 -12.05 -3.14
N THR A 8 13.52 -11.41 -4.02
CA THR A 8 14.89 -10.91 -3.77
C THR A 8 15.10 -9.55 -4.42
N CYS A 9 15.95 -8.71 -3.84
CA CYS A 9 16.37 -7.42 -4.40
C CYS A 9 17.92 -7.38 -4.58
N PRO A 10 18.45 -7.22 -5.80
CA PRO A 10 17.73 -7.11 -7.07
C PRO A 10 17.05 -8.41 -7.48
N GLY A 11 15.97 -8.32 -8.26
CA GLY A 11 15.21 -9.49 -8.68
C GLY A 11 14.11 -9.19 -9.69
N HIS A 12 13.30 -10.19 -9.97
CA HIS A 12 12.14 -10.11 -10.83
C HIS A 12 10.88 -10.51 -10.04
N LEU A 13 9.72 -10.23 -10.61
CA LEU A 13 8.44 -10.58 -10.01
C LEU A 13 8.03 -11.99 -10.39
N ASP A 14 7.75 -12.82 -9.40
CA ASP A 14 7.18 -14.15 -9.58
C ASP A 14 5.68 -14.14 -9.27
N ILE A 15 4.89 -14.87 -10.05
CA ILE A 15 3.44 -14.99 -9.79
C ILE A 15 3.22 -16.14 -8.82
N GLU A 16 2.81 -15.79 -7.61
CA GLU A 16 2.60 -16.75 -6.52
C GLU A 16 1.18 -16.70 -5.97
N ASP A 17 0.76 -17.79 -5.35
CA ASP A 17 -0.47 -17.83 -4.56
C ASP A 17 -0.16 -17.40 -3.12
N ILE A 18 -0.76 -16.28 -2.72
CA ILE A 18 -0.60 -15.72 -1.37
C ILE A 18 -1.93 -15.69 -0.62
N THR A 19 -1.83 -15.62 0.69
CA THR A 19 -2.97 -15.39 1.59
C THR A 19 -2.86 -14.00 2.19
N ILE A 20 -3.94 -13.23 2.15
CA ILE A 20 -4.03 -11.94 2.83
C ILE A 20 -4.85 -12.11 4.11
N GLY A 21 -4.37 -11.54 5.20
CA GLY A 21 -5.06 -11.54 6.50
C GLY A 21 -6.21 -10.53 6.57
N ALA A 22 -6.92 -10.53 7.68
CA ALA A 22 -7.88 -9.48 7.98
C ALA A 22 -7.15 -8.14 8.18
N PRO A 23 -7.78 -7.01 7.82
CA PRO A 23 -7.17 -5.70 8.00
C PRO A 23 -6.96 -5.38 9.49
N GLY A 24 -5.81 -4.80 9.81
CA GLY A 24 -5.52 -4.25 11.13
C GLY A 24 -6.43 -3.05 11.46
N PRO A 25 -6.37 -2.50 12.71
CA PRO A 25 -7.32 -1.50 13.16
C PRO A 25 -7.46 -0.26 12.27
N ARG A 26 -6.39 0.16 11.60
CA ARG A 26 -6.35 1.34 10.70
C ARG A 26 -6.22 0.98 9.23
N GLU A 27 -6.37 -0.29 8.87
CA GLU A 27 -6.21 -0.78 7.51
C GLU A 27 -7.55 -1.02 6.83
N VAL A 28 -7.52 -1.02 5.51
CA VAL A 28 -8.67 -1.28 4.65
C VAL A 28 -8.29 -2.40 3.69
N LEU A 29 -9.12 -3.42 3.61
CA LEU A 29 -9.01 -4.47 2.60
C LEU A 29 -9.78 -4.03 1.36
N VAL A 30 -9.06 -3.91 0.26
CA VAL A 30 -9.62 -3.47 -1.03
C VAL A 30 -9.54 -4.61 -2.04
N ARG A 31 -10.65 -4.94 -2.66
CA ARG A 31 -10.67 -5.81 -3.83
C ARG A 31 -10.30 -4.97 -5.05
N THR A 32 -9.06 -5.11 -5.48
CA THR A 32 -8.49 -4.34 -6.59
C THR A 32 -9.21 -4.68 -7.91
N ALA A 33 -9.70 -3.65 -8.59
CA ALA A 33 -10.29 -3.74 -9.93
C ALA A 33 -9.29 -3.36 -11.03
N ALA A 34 -8.37 -2.44 -10.73
CA ALA A 34 -7.30 -2.01 -11.61
C ALA A 34 -6.07 -1.59 -10.81
N ALA A 35 -4.89 -1.87 -11.33
CA ALA A 35 -3.61 -1.46 -10.78
C ALA A 35 -2.74 -0.83 -11.86
N GLY A 36 -2.07 0.26 -11.54
CA GLY A 36 -1.08 0.89 -12.38
C GLY A 36 0.32 0.29 -12.16
N LEU A 37 1.20 0.50 -13.12
CA LEU A 37 2.62 0.18 -13.03
C LEU A 37 3.40 1.49 -13.01
N CYS A 38 4.14 1.71 -11.94
CA CYS A 38 4.98 2.89 -11.77
C CYS A 38 6.45 2.55 -11.98
N HIS A 39 7.23 3.50 -12.46
CA HIS A 39 8.68 3.33 -12.60
C HIS A 39 9.39 3.09 -11.27
N SER A 40 8.80 3.51 -10.15
CA SER A 40 9.31 3.22 -8.81
C SER A 40 9.32 1.71 -8.48
N ASP A 41 8.39 0.94 -9.02
CA ASP A 41 8.38 -0.52 -8.83
C ASP A 41 9.64 -1.14 -9.45
N LEU A 42 10.05 -0.65 -10.63
CA LEU A 42 11.31 -1.06 -11.25
C LEU A 42 12.53 -0.67 -10.39
N HIS A 43 12.52 0.50 -9.76
CA HIS A 43 13.62 0.91 -8.86
C HIS A 43 13.76 -0.02 -7.65
N PHE A 44 12.66 -0.55 -7.10
CA PHE A 44 12.71 -1.57 -6.06
C PHE A 44 13.26 -2.90 -6.59
N MET A 45 12.80 -3.35 -7.77
CA MET A 45 13.30 -4.56 -8.41
C MET A 45 14.80 -4.50 -8.72
N GLU A 46 15.32 -3.32 -9.06
CA GLU A 46 16.74 -3.06 -9.33
C GLU A 46 17.57 -2.76 -8.07
N ALA A 47 16.96 -2.82 -6.89
CA ALA A 47 17.56 -2.47 -5.59
C ALA A 47 18.10 -1.02 -5.51
N LYS A 48 17.59 -0.10 -6.32
CA LYS A 48 17.90 1.34 -6.22
C LYS A 48 17.29 1.96 -4.97
N TYR A 49 16.15 1.42 -4.53
CA TYR A 49 15.53 1.74 -3.26
C TYR A 49 15.60 0.50 -2.35
N PRO A 50 16.22 0.61 -1.15
CA PRO A 50 16.29 -0.51 -0.22
C PRO A 50 14.89 -0.86 0.29
N HIS A 51 14.52 -2.13 0.21
CA HIS A 51 13.26 -2.65 0.72
C HIS A 51 13.47 -4.11 1.19
N PRO A 52 12.87 -4.52 2.31
CA PRO A 52 12.91 -5.92 2.70
C PRO A 52 12.12 -6.79 1.72
N CYS A 53 12.68 -7.95 1.39
CA CYS A 53 12.03 -8.97 0.58
C CYS A 53 11.73 -10.21 1.45
N PRO A 54 10.67 -10.98 1.15
CA PRO A 54 9.78 -10.84 0.00
C PRO A 54 8.80 -9.68 0.13
N ALA A 55 8.36 -9.10 -1.00
CA ALA A 55 7.42 -8.00 -1.03
C ALA A 55 6.44 -8.10 -2.21
N VAL A 56 5.22 -7.61 -2.02
CA VAL A 56 4.28 -7.33 -3.11
C VAL A 56 4.29 -5.83 -3.34
N LEU A 57 4.82 -5.42 -4.49
CA LEU A 57 4.93 -4.02 -4.85
C LEU A 57 3.61 -3.49 -5.42
N GLY A 58 3.44 -2.17 -5.37
CA GLY A 58 2.33 -1.46 -5.97
C GLY A 58 1.75 -0.38 -5.04
N HIS A 59 1.47 0.78 -5.59
CA HIS A 59 0.91 1.93 -4.89
C HIS A 59 -0.14 2.69 -5.74
N GLU A 60 -0.43 2.18 -6.93
CA GLU A 60 -1.43 2.72 -7.83
C GLU A 60 -2.54 1.69 -8.01
N SER A 61 -3.62 1.80 -7.27
CA SER A 61 -4.75 0.90 -7.42
C SER A 61 -6.09 1.58 -7.25
N ALA A 62 -7.10 1.02 -7.91
CA ALA A 62 -8.50 1.36 -7.72
C ALA A 62 -9.29 0.08 -7.45
N GLY A 63 -10.29 0.16 -6.61
CA GLY A 63 -11.08 -1.02 -6.25
C GLY A 63 -12.27 -0.71 -5.37
N VAL A 64 -12.80 -1.76 -4.77
CA VAL A 64 -13.95 -1.70 -3.87
C VAL A 64 -13.52 -2.18 -2.50
N VAL A 65 -13.88 -1.44 -1.47
CA VAL A 65 -13.64 -1.80 -0.07
C VAL A 65 -14.38 -3.09 0.27
N GLU A 66 -13.69 -4.11 0.76
CA GLU A 66 -14.28 -5.37 1.24
C GLU A 66 -14.41 -5.42 2.75
N ALA A 67 -13.41 -4.91 3.47
CA ALA A 67 -13.43 -4.86 4.92
C ALA A 67 -12.62 -3.66 5.43
N VAL A 68 -12.94 -3.20 6.63
CA VAL A 68 -12.27 -2.09 7.29
C VAL A 68 -11.88 -2.47 8.71
N GLY A 69 -10.76 -1.93 9.20
CA GLY A 69 -10.34 -2.05 10.58
C GLY A 69 -11.20 -1.22 11.52
N SER A 70 -11.15 -1.54 12.80
CA SER A 70 -12.03 -0.97 13.83
C SER A 70 -11.90 0.55 14.05
N MET A 71 -10.79 1.16 13.60
CA MET A 71 -10.53 2.60 13.72
C MET A 71 -10.74 3.36 12.40
N VAL A 72 -11.16 2.68 11.34
CA VAL A 72 -11.47 3.29 10.04
C VAL A 72 -12.90 3.81 10.08
N ASN A 73 -13.07 5.10 9.80
CA ASN A 73 -14.39 5.77 9.87
C ASN A 73 -14.70 6.63 8.63
N HIS A 74 -13.81 6.68 7.65
CA HIS A 74 -13.94 7.53 6.47
C HIS A 74 -14.34 6.76 5.20
N VAL A 75 -14.32 5.43 5.24
CA VAL A 75 -14.83 4.54 4.19
C VAL A 75 -15.53 3.34 4.81
N VAL A 76 -16.42 2.72 4.04
CA VAL A 76 -17.18 1.53 4.46
C VAL A 76 -17.10 0.45 3.36
N PRO A 77 -17.35 -0.83 3.69
CA PRO A 77 -17.48 -1.89 2.68
C PRO A 77 -18.48 -1.53 1.59
N GLY A 78 -18.09 -1.70 0.34
CA GLY A 78 -18.85 -1.32 -0.85
C GLY A 78 -18.41 0.00 -1.50
N ASP A 79 -17.66 0.84 -0.79
CA ASP A 79 -17.15 2.10 -1.36
C ASP A 79 -16.13 1.84 -2.48
N HIS A 80 -16.20 2.67 -3.51
CA HIS A 80 -15.21 2.71 -4.58
C HIS A 80 -14.07 3.66 -4.18
N VAL A 81 -12.85 3.16 -4.21
CA VAL A 81 -11.67 3.88 -3.72
C VAL A 81 -10.51 3.82 -4.70
N ILE A 82 -9.65 4.82 -4.61
CA ILE A 82 -8.32 4.83 -5.22
C ILE A 82 -7.28 5.00 -4.11
N THR A 83 -6.10 4.39 -4.30
CA THR A 83 -5.00 4.55 -3.35
C THR A 83 -4.26 5.86 -3.56
N CYS A 84 -3.68 6.39 -2.48
CA CYS A 84 -2.80 7.54 -2.51
C CYS A 84 -1.39 7.09 -2.11
N LEU A 85 -0.39 7.44 -2.92
CA LEU A 85 1.01 7.13 -2.64
C LEU A 85 1.51 7.78 -1.33
N SER A 86 1.04 9.00 -1.05
CA SER A 86 1.48 9.73 0.14
C SER A 86 0.79 9.19 1.38
N ALA A 87 1.50 8.36 2.15
CA ALA A 87 1.04 7.94 3.47
C ALA A 87 1.00 9.16 4.42
N PHE A 88 0.00 9.22 5.29
CA PHE A 88 -0.12 10.27 6.30
C PHE A 88 -0.78 9.71 7.56
N CYS A 89 -0.37 10.22 8.72
CA CYS A 89 -0.94 9.80 10.01
C CYS A 89 -2.11 10.70 10.45
N GLY A 90 -2.21 11.92 9.95
CA GLY A 90 -3.26 12.88 10.26
C GLY A 90 -3.07 13.67 11.57
N TYR A 91 -2.03 13.40 12.37
CA TYR A 91 -1.85 14.02 13.68
C TYR A 91 -0.45 14.61 13.96
N CYS A 92 0.57 14.30 13.15
CA CYS A 92 1.89 14.90 13.32
C CYS A 92 1.91 16.35 12.80
N GLU A 93 2.92 17.11 13.19
CA GLU A 93 3.10 18.52 12.81
C GLU A 93 3.00 18.72 11.29
N GLN A 94 3.64 17.85 10.51
CA GLN A 94 3.63 17.94 9.04
C GLN A 94 2.23 17.71 8.46
N CYS A 95 1.49 16.71 8.98
CA CYS A 95 0.12 16.47 8.55
C CYS A 95 -0.82 17.62 8.90
N LEU A 96 -0.70 18.14 10.13
CA LEU A 96 -1.55 19.25 10.61
C LEU A 96 -1.27 20.58 9.91
N SER A 97 -0.03 20.79 9.44
CA SER A 97 0.35 21.98 8.65
C SER A 97 0.08 21.84 7.15
N GLY A 98 -0.50 20.73 6.69
CA GLY A 98 -0.82 20.49 5.28
C GLY A 98 0.33 19.93 4.43
N HIS A 99 1.46 19.57 5.06
CA HIS A 99 2.63 19.02 4.38
C HIS A 99 2.70 17.49 4.53
N MET A 100 1.61 16.79 4.23
CA MET A 100 1.48 15.34 4.41
C MET A 100 2.57 14.52 3.71
N SER A 101 3.13 15.02 2.60
CA SER A 101 4.26 14.38 1.89
C SER A 101 5.57 14.37 2.69
N LEU A 102 5.66 15.16 3.76
CA LEU A 102 6.81 15.23 4.66
C LEU A 102 6.57 14.46 5.96
N LEU A 103 5.70 13.48 5.95
CA LEU A 103 5.40 12.64 7.10
C LEU A 103 6.68 12.11 7.76
N SER A 104 6.79 12.33 9.06
CA SER A 104 7.87 11.75 9.86
C SER A 104 7.55 10.30 10.20
N LEU A 105 8.35 9.37 9.68
CA LEU A 105 8.17 7.92 9.91
C LEU A 105 8.40 7.50 11.36
N ILE A 106 8.96 8.36 12.21
CA ILE A 106 9.11 8.08 13.66
C ILE A 106 7.80 8.19 14.45
N HIS A 107 6.73 8.63 13.82
CA HIS A 107 5.41 8.77 14.43
C HIS A 107 4.38 7.74 13.93
N ILE A 108 4.82 6.76 13.13
CA ILE A 108 3.98 5.65 12.64
C ILE A 108 4.21 4.42 13.51
#